data_f1863e349c1f495a5e1324d7741c5a4e
#
_entry.id   f1863e349c1f495a5e1324d7741c5a4e
#
_cell.length_a   1.000
_cell.length_b   1.000
_cell.length_c   1.000
_cell.angle_alpha   90.00
_cell.angle_beta   90.00
_cell.angle_gamma   90.00
#
_symmetry.space_group_name_H-M   'P 1'
#
loop_
_entity.id
_entity.type
_entity.pdbx_description
1 polymer ?
#
loop_
_entity_poly.entity_id
_entity_poly.type
_entity_poly.pdbx_seq_one_letter_code
_entity_poly.pdbx_strand_id
1 'polypeptide(L)'
;MSVGLSLVVAWVMTVSASFSGATEQDLWYRITIRDAPCGYLHETVRESPTRIRTESLEHLRIDRGGTVVVLSQGTTFEEDPRGTPLFATVRIDTGGRPVRHEYDFPEGLPRNRSPESGMQPVREDAGDGWLTPSEVRAFLKARIAAGATRVTYRTLDPYAGMRPLRIELTYVGSERREVLGRTLELGRWRMQSDGSSIPVEELRTAEGILVSSVADVGLGMMTVELVDRETALQALDAPPPELLDATLVPIRNMVGRTDDAVTAGYRVFFETDRPWELPDSGSQHVRTLRSGGFEVTIDAASGSPASAKELADPALLSASAYIDIDDPGVRRFFRELESTPGDTTLEACDRLRVAVARHVSNKTFGVAFGSASDALRSRSGDCTEHAVLLAAGFRLAGLPARIATGLVHAPASGFEHGAFAWHMWTQVLIDGVWWDFDATRKNRFDAGHLLVSTSSLDGGTGERALSEMLLLLGRMRVEVICVDGLVLDEKTTDGRGDGR
;
A
#
# COMPACT_ATOMS: atom_id res chain seq x y z
N MET A 1 -4.65 1.25 -0.76
CA MET A 1 -5.02 0.20 0.22
C MET A 1 -4.72 -1.24 -0.25
N SER A 2 -4.53 -1.50 -1.54
CA SER A 2 -4.43 -2.87 -2.06
C SER A 2 -3.07 -3.53 -1.88
N VAL A 3 -1.98 -2.80 -2.03
CA VAL A 3 -0.62 -3.38 -2.04
C VAL A 3 -0.16 -3.90 -0.68
N GLY A 4 -0.61 -3.32 0.41
CA GLY A 4 -0.19 -3.79 1.74
C GLY A 4 -1.03 -4.92 2.33
N LEU A 5 -2.29 -5.08 1.90
CA LEU A 5 -3.06 -6.27 2.24
C LEU A 5 -2.40 -7.52 1.65
N SER A 6 -1.83 -7.38 0.47
CA SER A 6 -1.13 -8.43 -0.26
C SER A 6 0.24 -8.78 0.28
N LEU A 7 0.91 -7.87 1.00
CA LEU A 7 2.19 -8.17 1.64
C LEU A 7 2.09 -9.29 2.69
N VAL A 8 0.93 -9.47 3.32
CA VAL A 8 0.70 -10.57 4.27
C VAL A 8 0.39 -11.88 3.53
N VAL A 9 -0.24 -11.82 2.35
CA VAL A 9 -0.67 -13.00 1.58
C VAL A 9 0.35 -13.40 0.52
N ALA A 10 1.05 -12.46 -0.12
CA ALA A 10 2.06 -12.74 -1.15
C ALA A 10 3.27 -13.58 -0.68
N TRP A 11 3.43 -13.74 0.63
CA TRP A 11 4.50 -14.54 1.24
C TRP A 11 4.13 -16.00 1.48
N VAL A 12 2.94 -16.42 1.06
CA VAL A 12 2.48 -17.79 1.12
C VAL A 12 3.03 -18.57 -0.06
N MET A 13 4.35 -18.63 -0.22
CA MET A 13 4.94 -19.60 -1.13
C MET A 13 5.00 -20.95 -0.45
N THR A 14 4.11 -21.85 -0.82
CA THR A 14 3.86 -23.12 -0.16
C THR A 14 4.54 -24.30 -0.82
N VAL A 15 4.81 -25.31 -0.01
CA VAL A 15 5.42 -26.58 -0.37
C VAL A 15 4.35 -27.64 -0.64
N SER A 16 4.56 -28.46 -1.63
CA SER A 16 3.64 -29.46 -2.16
C SER A 16 3.61 -30.78 -1.44
N ALA A 17 2.42 -31.37 -1.31
CA ALA A 17 2.27 -32.81 -1.13
C ALA A 17 1.86 -33.45 -2.45
N SER A 18 2.67 -34.36 -2.96
CA SER A 18 2.34 -35.16 -4.14
C SER A 18 1.36 -36.26 -3.77
N PHE A 19 0.20 -36.28 -4.40
CA PHE A 19 -0.62 -37.47 -4.55
C PHE A 19 -0.63 -37.86 -6.01
N SER A 20 0.05 -39.00 -6.32
CA SER A 20 0.05 -39.77 -7.56
C SER A 20 0.34 -39.05 -8.89
N GLY A 21 1.50 -39.27 -9.45
CA GLY A 21 1.73 -39.52 -10.88
C GLY A 21 1.84 -38.37 -11.88
N ALA A 22 1.44 -37.17 -11.56
CA ALA A 22 1.78 -35.94 -12.26
C ALA A 22 2.02 -34.87 -11.21
N THR A 23 3.13 -34.13 -11.33
CA THR A 23 3.53 -33.13 -10.35
C THR A 23 2.76 -31.82 -10.55
N GLU A 24 1.47 -31.84 -10.30
CA GLU A 24 0.63 -30.64 -10.26
C GLU A 24 0.14 -30.43 -8.84
N GLN A 25 0.43 -29.23 -8.26
CA GLN A 25 -0.20 -28.76 -7.05
C GLN A 25 -1.27 -27.76 -7.40
N ASP A 26 -2.38 -27.84 -6.69
CA ASP A 26 -3.52 -26.95 -6.81
C ASP A 26 -4.03 -26.67 -5.40
N LEU A 27 -3.67 -25.52 -4.84
CA LEU A 27 -3.99 -25.13 -3.47
C LEU A 27 -4.90 -23.91 -3.48
N TRP A 28 -6.00 -24.03 -2.75
CA TRP A 28 -6.98 -22.98 -2.60
C TRP A 28 -7.06 -22.53 -1.15
N TYR A 29 -7.05 -21.23 -0.94
CA TYR A 29 -7.15 -20.62 0.38
C TYR A 29 -8.31 -19.64 0.40
N ARG A 30 -9.07 -19.69 1.47
CA ARG A 30 -10.03 -18.64 1.80
C ARG A 30 -9.32 -17.53 2.55
N ILE A 31 -9.66 -16.28 2.22
CA ILE A 31 -9.16 -15.10 2.92
C ILE A 31 -10.32 -14.46 3.68
N THR A 32 -10.09 -14.17 4.96
CA THR A 32 -11.03 -13.44 5.82
C THR A 32 -10.35 -12.25 6.45
N ILE A 33 -11.10 -11.16 6.70
CA ILE A 33 -10.70 -10.03 7.53
C ILE A 33 -11.78 -9.83 8.60
N ARG A 34 -11.40 -9.79 9.89
CA ARG A 34 -12.35 -9.77 11.01
C ARG A 34 -13.38 -10.89 10.90
N ASP A 35 -12.94 -12.09 10.58
CA ASP A 35 -13.76 -13.28 10.34
C ASP A 35 -14.75 -13.20 9.16
N ALA A 36 -14.86 -12.05 8.48
CA ALA A 36 -15.69 -11.91 7.29
C ALA A 36 -14.94 -12.39 6.04
N PRO A 37 -15.50 -13.33 5.25
CA PRO A 37 -14.91 -13.76 3.99
C PRO A 37 -14.76 -12.58 3.02
N CYS A 38 -13.58 -12.41 2.46
CA CYS A 38 -13.31 -11.30 1.54
C CYS A 38 -12.63 -11.71 0.24
N GLY A 39 -12.22 -12.98 0.09
CA GLY A 39 -11.57 -13.42 -1.13
C GLY A 39 -10.90 -14.78 -1.01
N TYR A 40 -10.04 -15.04 -1.98
CA TYR A 40 -9.26 -16.28 -2.04
C TYR A 40 -7.83 -16.02 -2.52
N LEU A 41 -6.95 -16.95 -2.18
CA LEU A 41 -5.65 -17.14 -2.80
C LEU A 41 -5.65 -18.52 -3.49
N HIS A 42 -5.20 -18.56 -4.73
CA HIS A 42 -5.04 -19.78 -5.51
C HIS A 42 -3.59 -19.93 -5.94
N GLU A 43 -2.98 -21.04 -5.62
CA GLU A 43 -1.60 -21.36 -5.97
C GLU A 43 -1.53 -22.65 -6.77
N THR A 44 -0.79 -22.63 -7.89
CA THR A 44 -0.50 -23.83 -8.67
C THR A 44 0.98 -23.99 -8.89
N VAL A 45 1.43 -25.24 -8.87
CA VAL A 45 2.79 -25.61 -9.29
C VAL A 45 2.68 -26.73 -10.31
N ARG A 46 3.21 -26.50 -11.49
CA ARG A 46 3.26 -27.47 -12.57
C ARG A 46 4.69 -27.75 -12.95
N GLU A 47 5.07 -29.01 -12.82
CA GLU A 47 6.40 -29.49 -13.19
C GLU A 47 6.32 -30.31 -14.49
N SER A 48 7.24 -30.01 -15.39
CA SER A 48 7.46 -30.74 -16.64
C SER A 48 8.93 -31.11 -16.76
N PRO A 49 9.33 -31.97 -17.71
CA PRO A 49 10.73 -32.32 -17.93
C PRO A 49 11.62 -31.13 -18.26
N THR A 50 11.06 -30.02 -18.73
CA THR A 50 11.81 -28.85 -19.20
C THR A 50 11.57 -27.61 -18.35
N ARG A 51 10.54 -27.57 -17.49
CA ARG A 51 10.13 -26.34 -16.82
C ARG A 51 9.33 -26.61 -15.54
N ILE A 52 9.58 -25.81 -14.53
CA ILE A 52 8.73 -25.66 -13.34
C ILE A 52 8.01 -24.32 -13.49
N ARG A 53 6.69 -24.31 -13.35
CA ARG A 53 5.86 -23.09 -13.37
C ARG A 53 5.08 -22.98 -12.08
N THR A 54 5.32 -21.91 -11.35
CA THR A 54 4.58 -21.55 -10.13
C THR A 54 3.69 -20.34 -10.45
N GLU A 55 2.41 -20.46 -10.14
CA GLU A 55 1.43 -19.37 -10.30
C GLU A 55 0.76 -19.11 -8.96
N SER A 56 0.54 -17.84 -8.67
CA SER A 56 -0.23 -17.38 -7.52
C SER A 56 -1.22 -16.32 -7.99
N LEU A 57 -2.47 -16.43 -7.54
CA LEU A 57 -3.53 -15.47 -7.81
C LEU A 57 -4.28 -15.17 -6.52
N GLU A 58 -4.18 -13.95 -6.06
CA GLU A 58 -4.97 -13.40 -4.97
C GLU A 58 -6.13 -12.59 -5.54
N HIS A 59 -7.31 -12.74 -4.95
CA HIS A 59 -8.49 -11.98 -5.29
C HIS A 59 -9.22 -11.57 -4.02
N LEU A 60 -9.37 -10.26 -3.81
CA LEU A 60 -9.99 -9.68 -2.63
C LEU A 60 -11.15 -8.77 -3.02
N ARG A 61 -12.18 -8.75 -2.18
CA ARG A 61 -13.31 -7.81 -2.24
C ARG A 61 -13.45 -7.14 -0.88
N ILE A 62 -13.46 -5.83 -0.88
CA ILE A 62 -13.65 -5.02 0.33
C ILE A 62 -14.74 -3.98 0.07
N ASP A 63 -15.52 -3.64 1.10
CA ASP A 63 -16.44 -2.52 1.05
C ASP A 63 -15.73 -1.26 1.57
N ARG A 64 -15.86 -0.16 0.84
CA ARG A 64 -15.37 1.16 1.20
C ARG A 64 -16.54 2.14 1.21
N GLY A 65 -17.28 2.17 2.33
CA GLY A 65 -18.40 3.08 2.49
C GLY A 65 -19.55 2.83 1.51
N GLY A 66 -19.94 1.56 1.30
CA GLY A 66 -21.00 1.14 0.40
C GLY A 66 -20.54 0.91 -1.06
N THR A 67 -19.24 1.04 -1.35
CA THR A 67 -18.68 0.75 -2.67
C THR A 67 -17.74 -0.46 -2.58
N VAL A 68 -18.08 -1.53 -3.29
CA VAL A 68 -17.22 -2.72 -3.35
C VAL A 68 -16.05 -2.50 -4.27
N VAL A 69 -14.85 -2.59 -3.71
CA VAL A 69 -13.58 -2.56 -4.45
C VAL A 69 -13.08 -3.98 -4.62
N VAL A 70 -12.70 -4.31 -5.85
CA VAL A 70 -12.08 -5.59 -6.19
C VAL A 70 -10.60 -5.38 -6.41
N LEU A 71 -9.79 -6.18 -5.72
CA LEU A 71 -8.34 -6.16 -5.80
C LEU A 71 -7.88 -7.54 -6.28
N SER A 72 -7.02 -7.57 -7.26
CA SER A 72 -6.46 -8.83 -7.74
C SER A 72 -4.97 -8.70 -8.00
N GLN A 73 -4.21 -9.69 -7.56
CA GLN A 73 -2.79 -9.76 -7.79
C GLN A 73 -2.41 -11.16 -8.21
N GLY A 74 -1.51 -11.26 -9.18
CA GLY A 74 -1.06 -12.54 -9.65
C GLY A 74 0.41 -12.53 -10.04
N THR A 75 1.07 -13.65 -9.78
CA THR A 75 2.44 -13.90 -10.23
C THR A 75 2.48 -15.18 -11.03
N THR A 76 3.32 -15.20 -12.05
CA THR A 76 3.77 -16.40 -12.71
C THR A 76 5.30 -16.41 -12.64
N PHE A 77 5.89 -17.50 -12.18
CA PHE A 77 7.32 -17.68 -12.13
C PHE A 77 7.70 -18.96 -12.86
N GLU A 78 8.63 -18.87 -13.81
CA GLU A 78 9.10 -20.00 -14.59
C GLU A 78 10.58 -20.27 -14.33
N GLU A 79 10.90 -21.52 -14.05
CA GLU A 79 12.23 -22.02 -13.74
C GLU A 79 12.57 -23.20 -14.63
N ASP A 80 13.85 -23.48 -14.82
CA ASP A 80 14.28 -24.75 -15.37
C ASP A 80 14.12 -25.87 -14.32
N PRO A 81 14.26 -27.16 -14.66
CA PRO A 81 14.13 -28.26 -13.71
C PRO A 81 15.19 -28.27 -12.59
N ARG A 82 16.20 -27.41 -12.66
CA ARG A 82 17.24 -27.25 -11.62
C ARG A 82 16.94 -26.09 -10.68
N GLY A 83 15.82 -25.37 -10.91
CA GLY A 83 15.46 -24.19 -10.15
C GLY A 83 16.05 -22.87 -10.70
N THR A 84 16.72 -22.88 -11.87
CA THR A 84 17.24 -21.65 -12.48
C THR A 84 16.08 -20.76 -12.95
N PRO A 85 16.00 -19.49 -12.52
CA PRO A 85 14.93 -18.62 -12.93
C PRO A 85 15.03 -18.27 -14.42
N LEU A 86 13.92 -18.33 -15.14
CA LEU A 86 13.83 -18.04 -16.57
C LEU A 86 13.02 -16.78 -16.86
N PHE A 87 11.85 -16.68 -16.26
CA PHE A 87 10.89 -15.62 -16.52
C PHE A 87 9.94 -15.42 -15.36
N ALA A 88 9.48 -14.20 -15.13
CA ALA A 88 8.38 -13.93 -14.22
C ALA A 88 7.44 -12.86 -14.76
N THR A 89 6.17 -12.97 -14.41
CA THR A 89 5.14 -11.94 -14.65
C THR A 89 4.49 -11.58 -13.34
N VAL A 90 4.29 -10.29 -13.11
CA VAL A 90 3.51 -9.77 -11.99
C VAL A 90 2.35 -8.97 -12.57
N ARG A 91 1.14 -9.25 -12.12
CA ARG A 91 -0.07 -8.51 -12.49
C ARG A 91 -0.71 -7.94 -11.22
N ILE A 92 -1.04 -6.67 -11.27
CA ILE A 92 -1.71 -5.95 -10.18
C ILE A 92 -2.94 -5.26 -10.78
N ASP A 93 -4.11 -5.51 -10.20
CA ASP A 93 -5.37 -4.90 -10.58
C ASP A 93 -6.03 -4.32 -9.33
N THR A 94 -6.14 -3.01 -9.30
CA THR A 94 -6.69 -2.25 -8.18
C THR A 94 -8.04 -1.60 -8.51
N GLY A 95 -8.75 -2.17 -9.51
CA GLY A 95 -10.02 -1.66 -10.01
C GLY A 95 -9.89 -0.62 -11.14
N GLY A 96 -8.66 -0.24 -11.51
CA GLY A 96 -8.34 0.57 -12.67
C GLY A 96 -7.83 -0.26 -13.86
N ARG A 97 -6.87 0.30 -14.61
CA ARG A 97 -6.17 -0.47 -15.64
C ARG A 97 -5.18 -1.43 -14.97
N PRO A 98 -5.24 -2.74 -15.24
CA PRO A 98 -4.27 -3.67 -14.67
C PRO A 98 -2.84 -3.32 -15.09
N VAL A 99 -1.93 -3.25 -14.12
CA VAL A 99 -0.50 -3.09 -14.35
C VAL A 99 0.11 -4.48 -14.50
N ARG A 100 0.96 -4.65 -15.53
CA ARG A 100 1.68 -5.89 -15.76
C ARG A 100 3.17 -5.61 -15.87
N HIS A 101 3.96 -6.29 -15.04
CA HIS A 101 5.40 -6.29 -15.11
C HIS A 101 5.91 -7.64 -15.61
N GLU A 102 6.93 -7.60 -16.45
CA GLU A 102 7.60 -8.79 -16.97
C GLU A 102 9.09 -8.72 -16.63
N TYR A 103 9.64 -9.85 -16.19
CA TYR A 103 11.03 -9.96 -15.78
C TYR A 103 11.69 -11.13 -16.49
N ASP A 104 12.91 -10.94 -16.99
CA ASP A 104 13.85 -12.00 -17.32
C ASP A 104 15.00 -12.02 -16.30
N PHE A 105 15.79 -13.07 -16.31
CA PHE A 105 16.83 -13.30 -15.30
C PHE A 105 18.21 -13.55 -15.95
N PRO A 106 18.79 -12.56 -16.68
CA PRO A 106 20.14 -12.70 -17.18
C PRO A 106 21.09 -12.89 -16.00
N GLU A 107 21.94 -13.95 -16.09
CA GLU A 107 22.89 -14.30 -15.04
C GLU A 107 22.25 -14.52 -13.64
N GLY A 108 20.95 -14.89 -13.61
CA GLY A 108 20.20 -15.14 -12.37
C GLY A 108 19.70 -13.87 -11.66
N LEU A 109 19.87 -12.69 -12.27
CA LEU A 109 19.39 -11.41 -11.70
C LEU A 109 18.11 -10.93 -12.41
N PRO A 110 17.11 -10.43 -11.67
CA PRO A 110 15.88 -9.94 -12.27
C PRO A 110 16.13 -8.65 -13.07
N ARG A 111 15.61 -8.60 -14.30
CA ARG A 111 15.60 -7.42 -15.15
C ARG A 111 14.20 -7.15 -15.63
N ASN A 112 13.65 -5.99 -15.32
CA ASN A 112 12.32 -5.60 -15.77
C ASN A 112 12.34 -5.32 -17.29
N ARG A 113 11.41 -5.94 -18.02
CA ARG A 113 11.24 -5.81 -19.48
C ARG A 113 9.99 -5.03 -19.89
N SER A 114 9.20 -4.59 -18.93
CA SER A 114 7.91 -3.93 -19.22
C SER A 114 8.13 -2.57 -19.86
N PRO A 115 7.57 -2.32 -21.06
CA PRO A 115 7.77 -1.05 -21.76
C PRO A 115 7.10 0.14 -21.08
N GLU A 116 6.09 -0.13 -20.23
CA GLU A 116 5.21 0.87 -19.61
C GLU A 116 5.71 1.38 -18.26
N SER A 117 6.60 0.66 -17.60
CA SER A 117 7.30 1.15 -16.42
C SER A 117 8.59 1.77 -16.88
N GLY A 118 8.74 3.09 -16.77
CA GLY A 118 10.01 3.77 -17.08
C GLY A 118 11.16 2.95 -16.49
N MET A 119 11.87 2.24 -17.34
CA MET A 119 12.80 1.15 -17.02
C MET A 119 13.87 1.64 -16.05
N GLN A 120 13.63 1.42 -14.75
CA GLN A 120 14.73 1.38 -13.81
C GLN A 120 15.24 -0.06 -13.79
N PRO A 121 16.54 -0.31 -14.05
CA PRO A 121 17.11 -1.62 -13.76
C PRO A 121 16.79 -1.94 -12.30
N VAL A 122 16.35 -3.18 -12.02
CA VAL A 122 16.30 -3.65 -10.65
C VAL A 122 17.69 -3.39 -10.08
N ARG A 123 17.78 -2.55 -9.04
CA ARG A 123 19.06 -2.09 -8.50
C ARG A 123 19.95 -3.29 -8.26
N GLU A 124 21.25 -3.14 -8.53
CA GLU A 124 22.32 -4.14 -8.39
C GLU A 124 22.40 -4.87 -7.02
N ASP A 125 21.49 -4.58 -6.09
CA ASP A 125 21.41 -5.14 -4.74
C ASP A 125 20.72 -6.53 -4.67
N ALA A 126 20.24 -7.09 -5.78
CA ALA A 126 19.88 -8.51 -5.85
C ALA A 126 21.18 -9.33 -5.91
N GLY A 127 22.02 -9.18 -4.87
CA GLY A 127 23.26 -9.96 -4.75
C GLY A 127 23.00 -11.45 -4.61
N ASP A 128 24.02 -12.26 -4.85
CA ASP A 128 24.02 -13.72 -4.76
C ASP A 128 23.31 -14.23 -3.48
N GLY A 129 22.43 -15.22 -3.63
CA GLY A 129 21.89 -16.00 -2.51
C GLY A 129 20.42 -15.83 -2.20
N TRP A 130 19.58 -15.45 -3.14
CA TRP A 130 18.12 -15.59 -3.04
C TRP A 130 17.65 -16.94 -3.62
N LEU A 131 16.53 -17.46 -3.11
CA LEU A 131 15.91 -18.71 -3.54
C LEU A 131 14.71 -18.42 -4.45
N THR A 132 14.60 -19.18 -5.53
CA THR A 132 13.41 -19.21 -6.39
C THR A 132 12.23 -19.89 -5.67
N PRO A 133 11.00 -19.80 -6.19
CA PRO A 133 9.84 -20.46 -5.58
C PRO A 133 10.02 -21.98 -5.38
N SER A 134 10.61 -22.68 -6.35
CA SER A 134 10.86 -24.11 -6.21
C SER A 134 11.95 -24.43 -5.17
N GLU A 135 13.00 -23.63 -5.11
CA GLU A 135 14.07 -23.75 -4.14
C GLU A 135 13.58 -23.44 -2.71
N VAL A 136 12.73 -22.42 -2.52
CA VAL A 136 12.10 -22.13 -1.22
C VAL A 136 11.32 -23.35 -0.73
N ARG A 137 10.52 -23.98 -1.59
CA ARG A 137 9.77 -25.19 -1.25
C ARG A 137 10.69 -26.31 -0.79
N ALA A 138 11.70 -26.63 -1.58
CA ALA A 138 12.66 -27.67 -1.27
C ALA A 138 13.44 -27.37 0.02
N PHE A 139 13.86 -26.14 0.20
CA PHE A 139 14.59 -25.68 1.38
C PHE A 139 13.76 -25.78 2.66
N LEU A 140 12.52 -25.28 2.66
CA LEU A 140 11.63 -25.35 3.82
C LEU A 140 11.33 -26.80 4.20
N LYS A 141 10.98 -27.65 3.23
CA LYS A 141 10.76 -29.09 3.45
C LYS A 141 11.97 -29.74 4.12
N ALA A 142 13.16 -29.51 3.60
CA ALA A 142 14.40 -30.09 4.15
C ALA A 142 14.68 -29.59 5.58
N ARG A 143 14.49 -28.28 5.84
CA ARG A 143 14.77 -27.71 7.17
C ARG A 143 13.76 -28.15 8.22
N ILE A 144 12.48 -28.18 7.88
CA ILE A 144 11.42 -28.67 8.79
C ILE A 144 11.61 -30.16 9.09
N ALA A 145 11.86 -30.98 8.08
CA ALA A 145 12.13 -32.41 8.27
C ALA A 145 13.37 -32.67 9.12
N ALA A 146 14.36 -31.78 9.07
CA ALA A 146 15.55 -31.84 9.93
C ALA A 146 15.29 -31.33 11.37
N GLY A 147 14.07 -30.95 11.74
CA GLY A 147 13.72 -30.44 13.06
C GLY A 147 14.26 -29.04 13.37
N ALA A 148 14.51 -28.22 12.34
CA ALA A 148 14.98 -26.86 12.55
C ALA A 148 13.91 -26.03 13.31
N THR A 149 14.33 -25.31 14.34
CA THR A 149 13.50 -24.41 15.14
C THR A 149 13.56 -22.97 14.64
N ARG A 150 14.53 -22.67 13.78
CA ARG A 150 14.69 -21.38 13.09
C ARG A 150 15.13 -21.62 11.66
N VAL A 151 14.45 -20.99 10.72
CA VAL A 151 14.76 -21.08 9.29
C VAL A 151 14.84 -19.67 8.72
N THR A 152 15.95 -19.34 8.08
CA THR A 152 16.14 -18.04 7.44
C THR A 152 16.52 -18.25 5.98
N TYR A 153 15.91 -17.50 5.08
CA TYR A 153 16.23 -17.49 3.66
C TYR A 153 15.96 -16.11 3.03
N ARG A 154 16.44 -15.95 1.81
CA ARG A 154 16.08 -14.80 0.96
C ARG A 154 15.31 -15.29 -0.25
N THR A 155 14.37 -14.48 -0.71
CA THR A 155 13.66 -14.66 -1.98
C THR A 155 13.41 -13.29 -2.60
N LEU A 156 12.72 -13.23 -3.72
CA LEU A 156 12.36 -11.95 -4.36
C LEU A 156 10.93 -11.57 -4.03
N ASP A 157 10.69 -10.29 -3.74
CA ASP A 157 9.35 -9.71 -3.59
C ASP A 157 8.82 -9.28 -4.97
N PRO A 158 7.87 -10.02 -5.56
CA PRO A 158 7.35 -9.69 -6.87
C PRO A 158 6.56 -8.37 -6.90
N TYR A 159 5.94 -8.01 -5.78
CA TYR A 159 5.12 -6.81 -5.67
C TYR A 159 5.90 -5.56 -5.28
N ALA A 160 7.15 -5.71 -4.84
CA ALA A 160 8.08 -4.61 -4.62
C ALA A 160 9.18 -4.54 -5.69
N GLY A 161 8.85 -4.91 -6.94
CA GLY A 161 9.77 -4.81 -8.08
C GLY A 161 10.88 -5.85 -8.05
N MET A 162 10.63 -7.08 -7.61
CA MET A 162 11.60 -8.18 -7.49
C MET A 162 12.78 -7.84 -6.57
N ARG A 163 12.56 -7.10 -5.50
CA ARG A 163 13.59 -6.83 -4.50
C ARG A 163 13.89 -8.07 -3.66
N PRO A 164 15.15 -8.30 -3.29
CA PRO A 164 15.49 -9.34 -2.33
C PRO A 164 14.79 -9.08 -1.00
N LEU A 165 14.20 -10.13 -0.45
CA LEU A 165 13.50 -10.10 0.81
C LEU A 165 13.99 -11.22 1.69
N ARG A 166 14.39 -10.90 2.93
CA ARG A 166 14.77 -11.85 3.94
C ARG A 166 13.56 -12.28 4.74
N ILE A 167 13.38 -13.59 4.85
CA ILE A 167 12.33 -14.23 5.65
C ILE A 167 12.99 -15.00 6.79
N GLU A 168 12.40 -14.89 7.97
CA GLU A 168 12.75 -15.67 9.13
C GLU A 168 11.50 -16.36 9.68
N LEU A 169 11.57 -17.69 9.82
CA LEU A 169 10.56 -18.52 10.47
C LEU A 169 11.12 -19.01 11.80
N THR A 170 10.40 -18.79 12.89
CA THR A 170 10.74 -19.31 14.23
C THR A 170 9.64 -20.27 14.67
N TYR A 171 10.02 -21.52 14.98
CA TYR A 171 9.10 -22.51 15.51
C TYR A 171 8.66 -22.16 16.92
N VAL A 172 7.34 -22.14 17.14
CA VAL A 172 6.75 -21.79 18.43
C VAL A 172 5.91 -22.91 19.06
N GLY A 173 5.82 -24.07 18.41
CA GLY A 173 5.08 -25.23 18.92
C GLY A 173 4.38 -26.01 17.81
N SER A 174 3.54 -26.96 18.20
CA SER A 174 2.69 -27.71 17.27
C SER A 174 1.24 -27.74 17.76
N GLU A 175 0.33 -28.00 16.83
CA GLU A 175 -1.08 -28.26 17.14
C GLU A 175 -1.68 -29.30 16.19
N ARG A 176 -2.74 -29.97 16.67
CA ARG A 176 -3.54 -30.86 15.82
C ARG A 176 -4.76 -30.11 15.31
N ARG A 177 -4.96 -30.14 13.99
CA ARG A 177 -6.08 -29.48 13.34
C ARG A 177 -6.67 -30.39 12.26
N GLU A 178 -7.98 -30.29 12.08
CA GLU A 178 -8.64 -30.88 10.92
C GLU A 178 -8.44 -29.96 9.70
N VAL A 179 -7.92 -30.52 8.60
CA VAL A 179 -7.62 -29.82 7.35
C VAL A 179 -8.11 -30.70 6.21
N LEU A 180 -9.06 -30.21 5.41
CA LEU A 180 -9.66 -30.97 4.28
C LEU A 180 -10.12 -32.38 4.67
N GLY A 181 -10.79 -32.51 5.81
CA GLY A 181 -11.32 -33.78 6.34
C GLY A 181 -10.27 -34.73 6.92
N ARG A 182 -9.04 -34.23 7.19
CA ARG A 182 -7.95 -35.05 7.80
C ARG A 182 -7.39 -34.34 9.03
N THR A 183 -7.21 -35.08 10.09
CA THR A 183 -6.49 -34.57 11.27
C THR A 183 -4.99 -34.59 10.99
N LEU A 184 -4.36 -33.42 10.95
CA LEU A 184 -2.93 -33.25 10.75
C LEU A 184 -2.28 -32.69 12.01
N GLU A 185 -1.02 -33.09 12.26
CA GLU A 185 -0.14 -32.41 13.20
C GLU A 185 0.62 -31.33 12.45
N LEU A 186 0.44 -30.06 12.85
CA LEU A 186 0.98 -28.89 12.19
C LEU A 186 2.01 -28.21 13.08
N GLY A 187 3.11 -27.78 12.49
CA GLY A 187 4.05 -26.89 13.15
C GLY A 187 3.51 -25.46 13.18
N ARG A 188 3.57 -24.82 14.36
CA ARG A 188 3.29 -23.40 14.52
C ARG A 188 4.58 -22.61 14.38
N TRP A 189 4.55 -21.61 13.51
CA TRP A 189 5.70 -20.79 13.16
C TRP A 189 5.35 -19.31 13.26
N ARG A 190 6.29 -18.52 13.74
CA ARG A 190 6.21 -17.06 13.61
C ARG A 190 7.10 -16.64 12.45
N MET A 191 6.50 -16.04 11.44
CA MET A 191 7.19 -15.50 10.29
C MET A 191 7.41 -13.99 10.46
N GLN A 192 8.62 -13.54 10.12
CA GLN A 192 8.99 -12.13 10.01
C GLN A 192 9.74 -11.91 8.71
N SER A 193 9.62 -10.72 8.14
CA SER A 193 10.37 -10.31 6.96
C SER A 193 10.99 -8.94 7.17
N ASP A 194 12.06 -8.62 6.47
CA ASP A 194 12.62 -7.26 6.46
C ASP A 194 11.80 -6.29 5.58
N GLY A 195 10.85 -6.78 4.79
CA GLY A 195 9.88 -5.98 4.04
C GLY A 195 8.65 -5.53 4.84
N SER A 196 8.37 -6.18 6.00
CA SER A 196 7.20 -5.86 6.82
C SER A 196 7.52 -6.00 8.31
N SER A 197 7.02 -5.08 9.12
CA SER A 197 7.10 -5.19 10.58
C SER A 197 5.97 -6.02 11.19
N ILE A 198 4.98 -6.45 10.38
CA ILE A 198 3.85 -7.24 10.87
C ILE A 198 4.31 -8.70 11.02
N PRO A 199 4.30 -9.27 12.25
CA PRO A 199 4.57 -10.69 12.42
C PRO A 199 3.36 -11.48 11.93
N VAL A 200 3.64 -12.63 11.29
CA VAL A 200 2.62 -13.53 10.80
C VAL A 200 2.75 -14.85 11.57
N GLU A 201 1.65 -15.30 12.15
CA GLU A 201 1.56 -16.64 12.75
C GLU A 201 1.12 -17.63 11.67
N GLU A 202 1.89 -18.70 11.49
CA GLU A 202 1.66 -19.69 10.44
C GLU A 202 1.50 -21.09 11.01
N LEU A 203 0.64 -21.88 10.37
CA LEU A 203 0.54 -23.32 10.55
C LEU A 203 1.03 -24.01 9.29
N ARG A 204 2.01 -24.89 9.43
CA ARG A 204 2.60 -25.63 8.32
C ARG A 204 2.62 -27.14 8.58
N THR A 205 2.46 -27.91 7.49
CA THR A 205 2.67 -29.36 7.53
C THR A 205 4.17 -29.71 7.69
N ALA A 206 4.46 -30.96 7.91
CA ALA A 206 5.85 -31.48 7.96
C ALA A 206 6.58 -31.29 6.61
N GLU A 207 5.85 -31.23 5.51
CA GLU A 207 6.37 -30.93 4.17
C GLU A 207 6.56 -29.42 3.93
N GLY A 208 6.18 -28.57 4.90
CA GLY A 208 6.29 -27.12 4.83
C GLY A 208 5.11 -26.43 4.13
N ILE A 209 4.03 -27.16 3.76
CA ILE A 209 2.84 -26.55 3.15
C ILE A 209 2.18 -25.63 4.17
N LEU A 210 1.84 -24.41 3.75
CA LEU A 210 1.03 -23.53 4.56
C LEU A 210 -0.42 -24.06 4.65
N VAL A 211 -0.92 -24.13 5.86
CA VAL A 211 -2.31 -24.50 6.15
C VAL A 211 -3.10 -23.28 6.61
N SER A 212 -2.48 -22.40 7.38
CA SER A 212 -3.10 -21.16 7.81
C SER A 212 -2.04 -20.10 8.07
N SER A 213 -2.33 -18.86 7.75
CA SER A 213 -1.58 -17.71 8.22
C SER A 213 -2.51 -16.67 8.82
N VAL A 214 -2.06 -16.01 9.90
CA VAL A 214 -2.85 -15.02 10.63
C VAL A 214 -1.95 -13.81 10.94
N ALA A 215 -2.45 -12.61 10.62
CA ALA A 215 -1.73 -11.37 10.91
C ALA A 215 -2.70 -10.24 11.24
N ASP A 216 -2.30 -9.33 12.12
CA ASP A 216 -3.01 -8.07 12.31
C ASP A 216 -2.55 -7.05 11.26
N VAL A 217 -3.40 -6.82 10.28
CA VAL A 217 -3.13 -5.90 9.17
C VAL A 217 -3.53 -4.45 9.47
N GLY A 218 -3.79 -4.12 10.75
CA GLY A 218 -4.25 -2.78 11.15
C GLY A 218 -5.73 -2.51 10.87
N LEU A 219 -6.32 -3.30 9.97
CA LEU A 219 -7.77 -3.31 9.70
C LEU A 219 -8.49 -4.42 10.48
N GLY A 220 -7.79 -5.13 11.32
CA GLY A 220 -8.18 -6.32 12.07
C GLY A 220 -7.38 -7.54 11.65
N MET A 221 -7.70 -8.68 12.27
CA MET A 221 -7.05 -9.95 11.96
C MET A 221 -7.42 -10.42 10.57
N MET A 222 -6.40 -10.61 9.74
CA MET A 222 -6.51 -11.27 8.44
C MET A 222 -6.10 -12.72 8.58
N THR A 223 -6.92 -13.63 8.09
CA THR A 223 -6.64 -15.06 8.07
C THR A 223 -6.66 -15.56 6.62
N VAL A 224 -5.64 -16.34 6.27
CA VAL A 224 -5.57 -17.13 5.03
C VAL A 224 -5.59 -18.58 5.43
N GLU A 225 -6.55 -19.37 4.96
CA GLU A 225 -6.76 -20.74 5.41
C GLU A 225 -6.91 -21.70 4.22
N LEU A 226 -6.16 -22.79 4.21
CA LEU A 226 -6.24 -23.84 3.20
C LEU A 226 -7.61 -24.52 3.26
N VAL A 227 -8.32 -24.48 2.17
CA VAL A 227 -9.68 -25.04 2.00
C VAL A 227 -9.81 -25.73 0.63
N ASP A 228 -10.92 -26.38 0.38
CA ASP A 228 -11.23 -26.83 -0.99
C ASP A 228 -11.61 -25.66 -1.90
N ARG A 229 -11.54 -25.87 -3.20
CA ARG A 229 -11.84 -24.86 -4.23
C ARG A 229 -13.22 -24.24 -4.07
N GLU A 230 -14.23 -25.05 -3.75
CA GLU A 230 -15.62 -24.59 -3.62
C GLU A 230 -15.75 -23.62 -2.45
N THR A 231 -15.22 -23.99 -1.29
CA THR A 231 -15.17 -23.14 -0.08
C THR A 231 -14.41 -21.85 -0.33
N ALA A 232 -13.28 -21.88 -1.05
CA ALA A 232 -12.53 -20.68 -1.40
C ALA A 232 -13.36 -19.71 -2.27
N LEU A 233 -14.04 -20.21 -3.28
CA LEU A 233 -14.84 -19.41 -4.19
C LEU A 233 -16.14 -18.88 -3.57
N GLN A 234 -16.74 -19.62 -2.61
CA GLN A 234 -17.90 -19.13 -1.84
C GLN A 234 -17.60 -17.86 -1.04
N ALA A 235 -16.33 -17.56 -0.74
CA ALA A 235 -15.96 -16.29 -0.14
C ALA A 235 -16.33 -15.06 -1.00
N LEU A 236 -16.53 -15.24 -2.29
CA LEU A 236 -16.96 -14.19 -3.21
C LEU A 236 -18.48 -13.94 -3.18
N ASP A 237 -19.27 -14.87 -2.68
CA ASP A 237 -20.72 -14.76 -2.58
C ASP A 237 -21.15 -14.00 -1.32
N ALA A 238 -20.29 -13.97 -0.30
CA ALA A 238 -20.56 -13.24 0.93
C ALA A 238 -20.43 -11.71 0.73
N PRO A 239 -21.18 -10.90 1.50
CA PRO A 239 -20.94 -9.46 1.55
C PRO A 239 -19.50 -9.20 1.99
N PRO A 240 -18.74 -8.37 1.26
CA PRO A 240 -17.37 -8.05 1.65
C PRO A 240 -17.35 -7.22 2.95
N PRO A 241 -16.30 -7.34 3.78
CA PRO A 241 -16.19 -6.57 5.01
C PRO A 241 -16.10 -5.07 4.69
N GLU A 242 -16.85 -4.27 5.45
CA GLU A 242 -16.72 -2.83 5.47
C GLU A 242 -15.45 -2.45 6.26
N LEU A 243 -14.54 -1.72 5.63
CA LEU A 243 -13.24 -1.40 6.22
C LEU A 243 -12.97 0.12 6.32
N LEU A 244 -13.86 0.98 5.83
CA LEU A 244 -13.63 2.42 5.86
C LEU A 244 -13.49 2.94 7.28
N ASP A 245 -14.42 2.57 8.18
CA ASP A 245 -14.41 3.01 9.58
C ASP A 245 -13.13 2.59 10.32
N ALA A 246 -12.57 1.43 9.96
CA ALA A 246 -11.33 0.95 10.54
C ALA A 246 -10.09 1.76 10.12
N THR A 247 -10.19 2.53 9.05
CA THR A 247 -9.11 3.40 8.56
C THR A 247 -9.13 4.78 9.20
N LEU A 248 -10.20 5.13 9.92
CA LEU A 248 -10.35 6.44 10.54
C LEU A 248 -9.51 6.56 11.82
N VAL A 249 -8.91 7.72 12.03
CA VAL A 249 -8.24 8.09 13.27
C VAL A 249 -9.14 9.04 14.05
N PRO A 250 -9.76 8.59 15.17
CA PRO A 250 -10.71 9.40 15.92
C PRO A 250 -10.08 10.66 16.50
N ILE A 251 -10.80 11.77 16.46
CA ILE A 251 -10.45 13.00 17.17
C ILE A 251 -11.19 13.01 18.51
N ARG A 252 -10.46 13.15 19.60
CA ARG A 252 -11.02 13.03 20.95
C ARG A 252 -11.24 14.36 21.67
N ASN A 253 -10.57 15.44 21.21
CA ASN A 253 -10.48 16.69 21.97
C ASN A 253 -10.74 17.95 21.14
N MET A 254 -11.41 17.85 19.98
CA MET A 254 -11.60 18.99 19.12
C MET A 254 -12.88 19.77 19.44
N VAL A 255 -12.74 21.10 19.50
CA VAL A 255 -13.83 22.06 19.45
C VAL A 255 -13.66 22.92 18.20
N GLY A 256 -14.43 22.63 17.15
CA GLY A 256 -14.37 23.36 15.88
C GLY A 256 -13.95 22.51 14.68
N ARG A 257 -13.74 23.16 13.54
CA ARG A 257 -13.41 22.53 12.26
C ARG A 257 -12.01 22.96 11.81
N THR A 258 -11.22 22.01 11.33
CA THR A 258 -9.91 22.30 10.71
C THR A 258 -9.98 22.33 9.17
N ASP A 259 -11.09 21.87 8.59
CA ASP A 259 -11.36 21.97 7.16
C ASP A 259 -11.76 23.42 6.81
N ASP A 260 -10.92 24.16 6.19
CA ASP A 260 -10.91 25.59 5.87
C ASP A 260 -10.00 26.44 6.80
N ALA A 261 -9.41 25.87 7.87
CA ALA A 261 -8.45 26.57 8.71
C ALA A 261 -7.15 26.85 7.95
N VAL A 262 -6.54 28.00 8.26
CA VAL A 262 -5.24 28.39 7.68
C VAL A 262 -4.11 27.77 8.49
N THR A 263 -4.25 27.72 9.81
CA THR A 263 -3.24 27.17 10.71
C THR A 263 -3.82 26.14 11.68
N ALA A 264 -3.07 25.10 11.97
CA ALA A 264 -3.42 24.14 13.00
C ALA A 264 -2.18 23.53 13.66
N GLY A 265 -2.34 23.12 14.91
CA GLY A 265 -1.32 22.39 15.67
C GLY A 265 -1.84 21.04 16.14
N TYR A 266 -0.99 20.02 16.02
CA TYR A 266 -1.31 18.64 16.36
C TYR A 266 -0.22 18.01 17.21
N ARG A 267 -0.60 17.02 18.04
CA ARG A 267 0.33 16.00 18.56
C ARG A 267 0.03 14.68 17.89
N VAL A 268 1.04 14.04 17.35
CA VAL A 268 0.94 12.78 16.62
C VAL A 268 1.78 11.72 17.32
N PHE A 269 1.16 10.57 17.56
CA PHE A 269 1.80 9.41 18.18
C PHE A 269 1.61 8.19 17.30
N PHE A 270 2.65 7.37 17.21
CA PHE A 270 2.62 6.10 16.49
C PHE A 270 2.75 4.94 17.49
N GLU A 271 1.84 4.00 17.42
CA GLU A 271 1.85 2.77 18.22
C GLU A 271 2.47 1.64 17.39
N THR A 272 3.76 1.80 17.05
CA THR A 272 4.53 0.87 16.21
C THR A 272 5.84 0.50 16.87
N ASP A 273 6.33 -0.72 16.64
CA ASP A 273 7.63 -1.19 17.16
C ASP A 273 8.83 -0.53 16.46
N ARG A 274 8.62 0.14 15.34
CA ARG A 274 9.65 0.88 14.60
C ARG A 274 9.51 2.37 14.87
N PRO A 275 10.64 3.10 15.01
CA PRO A 275 10.61 4.55 15.03
C PRO A 275 10.05 5.04 13.67
N TRP A 276 9.13 5.98 13.73
CA TRP A 276 8.57 6.64 12.56
C TRP A 276 9.08 8.06 12.49
N GLU A 277 9.30 8.57 11.29
CA GLU A 277 9.66 9.96 11.03
C GLU A 277 8.56 10.63 10.22
N LEU A 278 8.06 11.77 10.70
CA LEU A 278 7.14 12.59 9.92
C LEU A 278 7.93 13.54 9.01
N PRO A 279 7.50 13.71 7.74
CA PRO A 279 8.13 14.70 6.87
C PRO A 279 7.91 16.14 7.38
N ASP A 280 8.98 16.92 7.43
CA ASP A 280 8.94 18.38 7.56
C ASP A 280 8.96 18.95 6.14
N SER A 281 7.81 19.17 5.56
CA SER A 281 7.68 19.51 4.13
C SER A 281 6.35 20.13 3.76
N GLY A 282 6.35 20.95 2.71
CA GLY A 282 5.17 21.69 2.29
C GLY A 282 4.72 22.64 3.39
N SER A 283 3.45 22.62 3.69
CA SER A 283 2.81 23.41 4.75
C SER A 283 3.05 22.87 6.16
N GLN A 284 3.72 21.70 6.29
CA GLN A 284 3.92 21.01 7.56
C GLN A 284 5.30 21.28 8.15
N HIS A 285 5.32 21.62 9.47
CA HIS A 285 6.51 21.72 10.29
C HIS A 285 6.46 20.75 11.46
N VAL A 286 7.54 20.00 11.69
CA VAL A 286 7.58 18.88 12.63
C VAL A 286 8.64 19.09 13.71
N ARG A 287 8.26 18.89 14.97
CA ARG A 287 9.13 18.88 16.12
C ARG A 287 8.98 17.59 16.91
N THR A 288 10.04 16.83 17.05
CA THR A 288 10.04 15.61 17.88
C THR A 288 9.91 15.96 19.37
N LEU A 289 9.01 15.27 20.06
CA LEU A 289 8.76 15.46 21.49
C LEU A 289 9.70 14.57 22.34
N ARG A 290 10.20 15.08 23.44
CA ARG A 290 11.01 14.30 24.39
C ARG A 290 10.23 13.16 25.05
N SER A 291 8.91 13.30 25.17
CA SER A 291 7.99 12.28 25.69
C SER A 291 7.63 11.19 24.69
N GLY A 292 8.19 11.25 23.48
CA GLY A 292 7.80 10.43 22.33
C GLY A 292 6.71 11.09 21.50
N GLY A 293 6.65 10.76 20.20
CA GLY A 293 5.74 11.37 19.23
C GLY A 293 6.23 12.73 18.71
N PHE A 294 5.32 13.45 18.07
CA PHE A 294 5.62 14.66 17.31
C PHE A 294 4.63 15.77 17.64
N GLU A 295 5.13 17.00 17.69
CA GLU A 295 4.32 18.20 17.57
C GLU A 295 4.41 18.69 16.13
N VAL A 296 3.25 18.87 15.51
CA VAL A 296 3.12 19.22 14.10
C VAL A 296 2.36 20.53 14.01
N THR A 297 2.92 21.47 13.28
CA THR A 297 2.24 22.74 12.94
C THR A 297 2.01 22.75 11.43
N ILE A 298 0.79 23.05 11.01
CA ILE A 298 0.41 23.26 9.61
C ILE A 298 0.13 24.73 9.41
N ASP A 299 0.75 25.32 8.37
CA ASP A 299 0.42 26.63 7.86
C ASP A 299 0.12 26.53 6.36
N ALA A 300 -1.16 26.52 6.01
CA ALA A 300 -1.63 26.33 4.64
C ALA A 300 -1.24 27.48 3.70
N ALA A 301 -0.79 28.61 4.24
CA ALA A 301 -0.32 29.76 3.45
C ALA A 301 1.19 29.69 3.15
N SER A 302 1.93 28.78 3.76
CA SER A 302 3.39 28.66 3.63
C SER A 302 3.81 27.37 2.91
N GLY A 303 5.10 27.29 2.59
CA GLY A 303 5.77 26.09 2.08
C GLY A 303 7.13 25.94 2.71
N SER A 304 7.77 24.77 2.56
CA SER A 304 9.06 24.44 3.12
C SER A 304 10.14 24.27 2.06
N PRO A 305 11.40 24.68 2.32
CA PRO A 305 12.51 24.48 1.39
C PRO A 305 12.75 22.99 1.10
N ALA A 306 13.02 22.67 -0.16
CA ALA A 306 13.44 21.33 -0.55
C ALA A 306 14.90 21.07 -0.17
N SER A 307 15.21 19.82 0.17
CA SER A 307 16.59 19.38 0.38
C SER A 307 17.36 19.29 -0.95
N ALA A 308 18.69 19.33 -0.88
CA ALA A 308 19.55 19.19 -2.05
C ALA A 308 19.32 17.85 -2.79
N LYS A 309 18.96 16.79 -2.07
CA LYS A 309 18.61 15.49 -2.65
C LYS A 309 17.32 15.55 -3.48
N GLU A 310 16.30 16.23 -2.97
CA GLU A 310 15.02 16.39 -3.67
C GLU A 310 15.16 17.28 -4.90
N LEU A 311 15.96 18.35 -4.82
CA LEU A 311 16.25 19.23 -5.97
C LEU A 311 16.94 18.48 -7.13
N ALA A 312 17.69 17.43 -6.83
CA ALA A 312 18.45 16.64 -7.81
C ALA A 312 17.70 15.37 -8.26
N ASP A 313 16.49 15.10 -7.75
CA ASP A 313 15.77 13.86 -8.04
C ASP A 313 15.01 13.93 -9.38
N PRO A 314 15.47 13.21 -10.44
CA PRO A 314 14.81 13.22 -11.75
C PRO A 314 13.42 12.53 -11.72
N ALA A 315 13.14 11.69 -10.74
CA ALA A 315 11.86 11.00 -10.63
C ALA A 315 10.69 11.98 -10.44
N LEU A 316 10.96 13.16 -9.91
CA LEU A 316 9.96 14.22 -9.68
C LEU A 316 9.44 14.88 -10.95
N LEU A 317 10.13 14.67 -12.09
CA LEU A 317 9.73 15.16 -13.42
C LEU A 317 9.43 14.03 -14.42
N SER A 318 9.73 12.79 -14.06
CA SER A 318 9.63 11.64 -14.97
C SER A 318 8.21 11.04 -14.97
N ALA A 319 7.89 10.33 -16.06
CA ALA A 319 6.71 9.46 -16.11
C ALA A 319 6.85 8.29 -15.14
N SER A 320 5.72 7.79 -14.64
CA SER A 320 5.63 6.53 -13.91
C SER A 320 4.38 5.77 -14.33
N ALA A 321 4.18 4.55 -13.83
CA ALA A 321 2.98 3.76 -14.12
C ALA A 321 1.67 4.46 -13.73
N TYR A 322 1.71 5.29 -12.70
CA TYR A 322 0.54 6.03 -12.19
C TYR A 322 0.51 7.50 -12.66
N ILE A 323 1.67 8.12 -12.80
CA ILE A 323 1.77 9.50 -13.31
C ILE A 323 2.27 9.42 -14.74
N ASP A 324 1.41 8.92 -15.63
CA ASP A 324 1.71 8.56 -17.02
C ASP A 324 1.64 9.79 -17.94
N ILE A 325 2.58 10.74 -17.73
CA ILE A 325 2.68 12.00 -18.49
C ILE A 325 2.93 11.79 -20.00
N ASP A 326 3.28 10.58 -20.42
CA ASP A 326 3.49 10.22 -21.83
C ASP A 326 2.18 9.86 -22.55
N ASP A 327 1.06 9.67 -21.82
CA ASP A 327 -0.24 9.42 -22.44
C ASP A 327 -0.66 10.63 -23.30
N PRO A 328 -1.03 10.41 -24.58
CA PRO A 328 -1.39 11.50 -25.48
C PRO A 328 -2.63 12.28 -25.06
N GLY A 329 -3.56 11.65 -24.34
CA GLY A 329 -4.76 12.28 -23.78
C GLY A 329 -4.41 13.21 -22.63
N VAL A 330 -3.56 12.78 -21.70
CA VAL A 330 -3.06 13.59 -20.59
C VAL A 330 -2.31 14.81 -21.09
N ARG A 331 -1.37 14.62 -22.05
CA ARG A 331 -0.66 15.74 -22.68
C ARG A 331 -1.58 16.73 -23.38
N ARG A 332 -2.60 16.26 -24.07
CA ARG A 332 -3.58 17.11 -24.75
C ARG A 332 -4.41 17.93 -23.76
N PHE A 333 -4.92 17.28 -22.73
CA PHE A 333 -5.73 17.92 -21.70
C PHE A 333 -5.01 19.12 -21.06
N PHE A 334 -3.78 18.96 -20.64
CA PHE A 334 -3.03 20.04 -20.00
C PHE A 334 -2.53 21.10 -20.99
N ARG A 335 -2.25 20.74 -22.24
CA ARG A 335 -1.89 21.71 -23.29
C ARG A 335 -3.03 22.65 -23.64
N GLU A 336 -4.27 22.18 -23.57
CA GLU A 336 -5.47 22.97 -23.84
C GLU A 336 -5.84 23.94 -22.71
N LEU A 337 -5.19 23.81 -21.55
CA LEU A 337 -5.36 24.76 -20.45
C LEU A 337 -4.48 25.99 -20.72
N GLU A 338 -5.12 27.07 -21.23
CA GLU A 338 -4.44 28.32 -21.54
C GLU A 338 -3.77 28.92 -20.30
N SER A 339 -2.53 29.41 -20.46
CA SER A 339 -1.88 30.26 -19.46
C SER A 339 -2.50 31.65 -19.48
N THR A 340 -2.79 32.21 -18.31
CA THR A 340 -3.25 33.60 -18.21
C THR A 340 -2.01 34.50 -18.11
N PRO A 341 -1.82 35.45 -19.02
CA PRO A 341 -0.70 36.36 -18.93
C PRO A 341 -0.70 37.16 -17.62
N GLY A 342 0.44 37.14 -16.93
CA GLY A 342 0.63 37.86 -15.68
C GLY A 342 0.38 37.08 -14.40
N ASP A 343 -0.06 35.79 -14.49
CA ASP A 343 -0.18 34.96 -13.32
C ASP A 343 1.18 34.63 -12.71
N THR A 344 1.21 34.56 -11.39
CA THR A 344 2.32 33.93 -10.65
C THR A 344 2.32 32.42 -10.86
N THR A 345 3.44 31.75 -10.61
CA THR A 345 3.53 30.29 -10.72
C THR A 345 2.52 29.59 -9.79
N LEU A 346 2.27 30.12 -8.59
CA LEU A 346 1.25 29.59 -7.68
C LEU A 346 -0.17 29.68 -8.23
N GLU A 347 -0.54 30.82 -8.85
CA GLU A 347 -1.84 31.00 -9.49
C GLU A 347 -2.00 30.06 -10.71
N ALA A 348 -0.94 29.88 -11.49
CA ALA A 348 -0.93 28.92 -12.58
C ALA A 348 -1.14 27.50 -12.08
N CYS A 349 -0.48 27.08 -11.00
CA CYS A 349 -0.67 25.78 -10.34
C CYS A 349 -2.12 25.62 -9.81
N ASP A 350 -2.70 26.67 -9.21
CA ASP A 350 -4.08 26.61 -8.73
C ASP A 350 -5.09 26.46 -9.87
N ARG A 351 -4.85 27.04 -11.05
CA ARG A 351 -5.68 26.80 -12.24
C ARG A 351 -5.64 25.35 -12.68
N LEU A 352 -4.46 24.69 -12.69
CA LEU A 352 -4.35 23.27 -12.99
C LEU A 352 -5.16 22.45 -11.98
N ARG A 353 -5.04 22.75 -10.68
CA ARG A 353 -5.82 22.12 -9.62
C ARG A 353 -7.33 22.24 -9.86
N VAL A 354 -7.81 23.46 -10.17
CA VAL A 354 -9.23 23.71 -10.45
C VAL A 354 -9.69 22.97 -11.71
N ALA A 355 -8.84 22.88 -12.73
CA ALA A 355 -9.17 22.13 -13.95
C ALA A 355 -9.31 20.64 -13.66
N VAL A 356 -8.39 20.03 -12.88
CA VAL A 356 -8.48 18.64 -12.42
C VAL A 356 -9.74 18.44 -11.58
N ALA A 357 -10.01 19.29 -10.58
CA ALA A 357 -11.21 19.24 -9.74
C ALA A 357 -12.52 19.24 -10.52
N ARG A 358 -12.58 20.01 -11.61
CA ARG A 358 -13.74 20.06 -12.51
C ARG A 358 -13.83 18.86 -13.43
N HIS A 359 -12.69 18.31 -13.84
CA HIS A 359 -12.64 17.20 -14.76
C HIS A 359 -13.04 15.89 -14.07
N VAL A 360 -12.44 15.57 -12.93
CA VAL A 360 -12.76 14.39 -12.10
C VAL A 360 -13.98 14.72 -11.23
N SER A 361 -15.14 14.81 -11.86
CA SER A 361 -16.38 15.33 -11.23
C SER A 361 -17.20 14.23 -10.55
N ASN A 362 -17.03 12.97 -10.93
CA ASN A 362 -17.74 11.84 -10.36
C ASN A 362 -16.90 11.20 -9.24
N LYS A 363 -17.23 11.53 -7.99
CA LYS A 363 -16.52 10.99 -6.82
C LYS A 363 -16.96 9.55 -6.55
N THR A 364 -16.03 8.62 -6.58
CA THR A 364 -16.27 7.20 -6.32
C THR A 364 -15.08 6.58 -5.61
N PHE A 365 -15.35 5.63 -4.72
CA PHE A 365 -14.34 4.79 -4.07
C PHE A 365 -14.12 3.44 -4.79
N GLY A 366 -14.68 3.28 -6.00
CA GLY A 366 -14.67 2.03 -6.75
C GLY A 366 -13.33 1.63 -7.36
N VAL A 367 -12.37 2.56 -7.43
CA VAL A 367 -10.99 2.31 -7.86
C VAL A 367 -10.08 2.50 -6.66
N ALA A 368 -9.21 1.53 -6.38
CA ALA A 368 -8.29 1.66 -5.26
C ALA A 368 -7.08 2.54 -5.60
N PHE A 369 -6.63 2.52 -6.86
CA PHE A 369 -5.53 3.33 -7.36
C PHE A 369 -5.50 3.34 -8.90
N GLY A 370 -5.97 4.41 -9.54
CA GLY A 370 -5.91 4.60 -11.00
C GLY A 370 -4.73 5.46 -11.43
N SER A 371 -4.36 5.39 -12.73
CA SER A 371 -3.35 6.28 -13.31
C SER A 371 -3.96 7.65 -13.67
N ALA A 372 -3.09 8.63 -14.01
CA ALA A 372 -3.54 9.93 -14.50
C ALA A 372 -4.40 9.81 -15.77
N SER A 373 -4.04 8.90 -16.70
CA SER A 373 -4.83 8.64 -17.89
C SER A 373 -6.16 7.92 -17.60
N ASP A 374 -6.22 7.08 -16.55
CA ASP A 374 -7.48 6.47 -16.11
C ASP A 374 -8.42 7.51 -15.51
N ALA A 375 -7.92 8.38 -14.63
CA ALA A 375 -8.64 9.52 -14.07
C ALA A 375 -9.18 10.44 -15.15
N LEU A 376 -8.35 10.74 -16.16
CA LEU A 376 -8.74 11.56 -17.31
C LEU A 376 -9.86 10.92 -18.12
N ARG A 377 -9.77 9.64 -18.45
CA ARG A 377 -10.75 8.93 -19.28
C ARG A 377 -12.07 8.69 -18.56
N SER A 378 -12.02 8.26 -17.31
CA SER A 378 -13.21 7.91 -16.53
C SER A 378 -13.95 9.14 -16.02
N ARG A 379 -13.25 10.27 -15.82
CA ARG A 379 -13.74 11.47 -15.14
C ARG A 379 -14.28 11.15 -13.73
N SER A 380 -13.78 10.09 -13.15
CA SER A 380 -14.27 9.48 -11.92
C SER A 380 -13.08 9.05 -11.05
N GLY A 381 -13.19 9.23 -9.75
CA GLY A 381 -12.15 8.85 -8.81
C GLY A 381 -12.32 9.48 -7.43
N ASP A 382 -11.41 9.11 -6.53
CA ASP A 382 -11.29 9.68 -5.19
C ASP A 382 -10.07 10.63 -5.09
N CYS A 383 -9.50 10.77 -3.90
CA CYS A 383 -8.32 11.62 -3.69
C CYS A 383 -7.12 11.16 -4.53
N THR A 384 -7.00 9.88 -4.78
CA THR A 384 -5.88 9.28 -5.50
C THR A 384 -5.83 9.74 -6.96
N GLU A 385 -6.95 9.61 -7.69
CA GLU A 385 -7.07 10.01 -9.09
C GLU A 385 -6.90 11.51 -9.26
N HIS A 386 -7.42 12.30 -8.31
CA HIS A 386 -7.18 13.75 -8.32
C HIS A 386 -5.69 14.08 -8.15
N ALA A 387 -5.02 13.41 -7.22
CA ALA A 387 -3.61 13.67 -6.92
C ALA A 387 -2.69 13.28 -8.08
N VAL A 388 -2.86 12.06 -8.66
CA VAL A 388 -2.00 11.61 -9.77
C VAL A 388 -2.21 12.42 -11.04
N LEU A 389 -3.46 12.81 -11.36
CA LEU A 389 -3.73 13.66 -12.52
C LEU A 389 -3.16 15.07 -12.33
N LEU A 390 -3.26 15.64 -11.12
CA LEU A 390 -2.67 16.95 -10.83
C LEU A 390 -1.14 16.91 -10.89
N ALA A 391 -0.50 15.87 -10.33
CA ALA A 391 0.94 15.67 -10.42
C ALA A 391 1.41 15.55 -11.87
N ALA A 392 0.64 14.86 -12.73
CA ALA A 392 0.92 14.80 -14.16
C ALA A 392 0.89 16.19 -14.81
N GLY A 393 -0.08 17.02 -14.44
CA GLY A 393 -0.17 18.40 -14.92
C GLY A 393 1.04 19.24 -14.53
N PHE A 394 1.48 19.16 -13.29
CA PHE A 394 2.67 19.87 -12.82
C PHE A 394 3.94 19.40 -13.53
N ARG A 395 4.15 18.08 -13.67
CA ARG A 395 5.31 17.53 -14.40
C ARG A 395 5.31 17.96 -15.85
N LEU A 396 4.17 17.98 -16.52
CA LEU A 396 4.03 18.49 -17.91
C LEU A 396 4.29 20.00 -18.03
N ALA A 397 4.04 20.76 -16.98
CA ALA A 397 4.41 22.18 -16.90
C ALA A 397 5.90 22.38 -16.56
N GLY A 398 6.69 21.32 -16.41
CA GLY A 398 8.12 21.39 -16.07
C GLY A 398 8.36 21.63 -14.57
N LEU A 399 7.36 21.46 -13.72
CA LEU A 399 7.47 21.63 -12.27
C LEU A 399 7.62 20.25 -11.61
N PRO A 400 8.70 20.03 -10.80
CA PRO A 400 8.84 18.79 -10.06
C PRO A 400 7.65 18.59 -9.11
N ALA A 401 7.06 17.39 -9.16
CA ALA A 401 5.87 17.10 -8.36
C ALA A 401 5.88 15.67 -7.81
N ARG A 402 5.28 15.50 -6.63
CA ARG A 402 5.15 14.21 -5.95
C ARG A 402 3.78 14.08 -5.29
N ILE A 403 3.43 12.85 -4.93
CA ILE A 403 2.25 12.55 -4.14
C ILE A 403 2.60 12.70 -2.66
N ALA A 404 1.75 13.38 -1.94
CA ALA A 404 1.71 13.43 -0.50
C ALA A 404 0.61 12.49 0.00
N THR A 405 0.94 11.66 0.98
CA THR A 405 0.00 10.73 1.62
C THR A 405 -0.06 11.05 3.11
N GLY A 406 -1.25 11.09 3.66
CA GLY A 406 -1.43 11.43 5.05
C GLY A 406 -2.88 11.35 5.50
N LEU A 407 -3.25 12.19 6.42
CA LEU A 407 -4.58 12.27 7.00
C LEU A 407 -5.23 13.60 6.65
N VAL A 408 -6.54 13.59 6.49
CA VAL A 408 -7.34 14.82 6.37
C VAL A 408 -8.52 14.77 7.33
N HIS A 409 -8.77 15.87 8.02
CA HIS A 409 -9.96 16.00 8.85
C HIS A 409 -11.22 15.94 8.00
N ALA A 410 -12.16 15.08 8.39
CA ALA A 410 -13.45 14.90 7.74
C ALA A 410 -14.55 14.67 8.78
N PRO A 411 -15.77 15.17 8.54
CA PRO A 411 -16.93 14.71 9.28
C PRO A 411 -17.07 13.19 9.11
N ALA A 412 -17.24 12.46 10.22
CA ALA A 412 -17.38 11.02 10.20
C ALA A 412 -18.55 10.60 11.10
N SER A 413 -19.44 9.76 10.58
CA SER A 413 -20.56 9.23 11.32
C SER A 413 -20.07 8.41 12.52
N GLY A 414 -20.66 8.59 13.68
CA GLY A 414 -20.23 7.93 14.91
C GLY A 414 -19.08 8.62 15.67
N PHE A 415 -18.52 9.72 15.14
CA PHE A 415 -17.47 10.49 15.78
C PHE A 415 -17.94 11.93 16.01
N GLU A 416 -18.15 12.32 17.27
CA GLU A 416 -18.69 13.63 17.67
C GLU A 416 -17.88 14.81 17.10
N HIS A 417 -16.56 14.65 17.04
CA HIS A 417 -15.63 15.68 16.58
C HIS A 417 -15.10 15.42 15.16
N GLY A 418 -15.70 14.46 14.42
CA GLY A 418 -15.15 13.96 13.17
C GLY A 418 -13.98 13.01 13.39
N ALA A 419 -13.29 12.69 12.32
CA ALA A 419 -12.11 11.84 12.35
C ALA A 419 -11.12 12.29 11.28
N PHE A 420 -9.87 11.89 11.43
CA PHE A 420 -8.94 11.95 10.34
C PHE A 420 -9.11 10.72 9.45
N ALA A 421 -9.30 10.95 8.15
CA ALA A 421 -9.35 9.93 7.12
C ALA A 421 -8.04 9.93 6.31
N TRP A 422 -7.59 8.76 5.88
CA TRP A 422 -6.46 8.65 4.96
C TRP A 422 -6.76 9.35 3.65
N HIS A 423 -5.79 10.13 3.18
CA HIS A 423 -5.95 11.04 2.06
C HIS A 423 -4.67 11.18 1.25
N MET A 424 -4.83 11.52 -0.03
CA MET A 424 -3.72 11.85 -0.92
C MET A 424 -3.94 13.20 -1.58
N TRP A 425 -2.85 13.94 -1.73
CA TRP A 425 -2.82 15.22 -2.44
C TRP A 425 -1.48 15.37 -3.17
N THR A 426 -1.23 16.52 -3.75
CA THR A 426 -0.05 16.75 -4.56
C THR A 426 0.83 17.82 -3.93
N GLN A 427 2.13 17.56 -3.82
CA GLN A 427 3.14 18.59 -3.59
C GLN A 427 3.85 18.94 -4.88
N VAL A 428 4.08 20.24 -5.10
CA VAL A 428 4.82 20.79 -6.23
C VAL A 428 5.96 21.67 -5.76
N LEU A 429 7.09 21.57 -6.44
CA LEU A 429 8.29 22.35 -6.14
C LEU A 429 8.32 23.62 -7.01
N ILE A 430 8.26 24.78 -6.37
CA ILE A 430 8.32 26.10 -7.02
C ILE A 430 9.45 26.88 -6.38
N ASP A 431 10.44 27.30 -7.17
CA ASP A 431 11.59 28.10 -6.72
C ASP A 431 12.31 27.51 -5.49
N GLY A 432 12.44 26.18 -5.46
CA GLY A 432 13.09 25.44 -4.37
C GLY A 432 12.25 25.25 -3.10
N VAL A 433 10.96 25.58 -3.15
CA VAL A 433 10.00 25.46 -2.05
C VAL A 433 8.89 24.48 -2.41
N TRP A 434 8.60 23.52 -1.53
CA TRP A 434 7.47 22.62 -1.64
C TRP A 434 6.16 23.30 -1.25
N TRP A 435 5.15 23.20 -2.09
CA TRP A 435 3.80 23.71 -1.88
C TRP A 435 2.77 22.61 -2.00
N ASP A 436 1.75 22.63 -1.14
CA ASP A 436 0.65 21.65 -1.14
C ASP A 436 -0.54 22.13 -1.96
N PHE A 437 -1.10 21.19 -2.76
CA PHE A 437 -2.30 21.40 -3.58
C PHE A 437 -3.21 20.19 -3.50
N ASP A 438 -4.48 20.40 -3.15
CA ASP A 438 -5.50 19.36 -3.13
C ASP A 438 -6.63 19.64 -4.11
N ALA A 439 -6.73 18.84 -5.18
CA ALA A 439 -7.77 18.98 -6.19
C ALA A 439 -9.14 18.46 -5.73
N THR A 440 -9.26 17.83 -4.57
CA THR A 440 -10.56 17.44 -3.98
C THR A 440 -11.22 18.55 -3.20
N ARG A 441 -10.47 19.62 -2.86
CA ARG A 441 -10.91 20.76 -2.05
C ARG A 441 -11.35 21.96 -2.88
N LYS A 442 -12.18 22.81 -2.28
CA LYS A 442 -12.55 24.11 -2.89
C LYS A 442 -11.37 25.07 -2.88
N ASN A 443 -10.68 25.15 -1.74
CA ASN A 443 -9.47 25.94 -1.57
C ASN A 443 -8.26 25.16 -2.09
N ARG A 444 -7.13 25.82 -2.26
CA ARG A 444 -5.88 25.18 -2.67
C ARG A 444 -5.48 24.07 -1.70
N PHE A 445 -5.53 24.37 -0.41
CA PHE A 445 -5.13 23.52 0.70
C PHE A 445 -5.69 24.10 2.02
N ASP A 446 -5.80 23.29 3.07
CA ASP A 446 -6.22 23.73 4.40
C ASP A 446 -5.41 23.03 5.50
N ALA A 447 -5.44 23.57 6.71
CA ALA A 447 -4.66 23.05 7.83
C ALA A 447 -5.25 21.75 8.45
N GLY A 448 -6.33 21.23 7.90
CA GLY A 448 -6.87 19.91 8.24
C GLY A 448 -6.09 18.73 7.66
N HIS A 449 -5.01 18.99 6.91
CA HIS A 449 -4.14 17.95 6.34
C HIS A 449 -2.93 17.70 7.25
N LEU A 450 -2.57 16.44 7.44
CA LEU A 450 -1.41 16.01 8.21
C LEU A 450 -0.59 15.04 7.34
N LEU A 451 0.61 15.46 6.92
CA LEU A 451 1.49 14.71 6.04
C LEU A 451 2.16 13.55 6.79
N VAL A 452 2.07 12.35 6.24
CA VAL A 452 2.69 11.14 6.81
C VAL A 452 3.84 10.62 5.95
N SER A 453 3.71 10.70 4.63
CA SER A 453 4.78 10.30 3.70
C SER A 453 4.66 11.01 2.35
N THR A 454 5.73 10.96 1.55
CA THR A 454 5.76 11.47 0.17
C THR A 454 6.35 10.44 -0.78
N SER A 455 5.90 10.44 -2.04
CA SER A 455 6.39 9.52 -3.07
C SER A 455 6.35 10.14 -4.46
N SER A 456 7.39 9.93 -5.26
CA SER A 456 7.38 10.24 -6.71
C SER A 456 6.53 9.26 -7.52
N LEU A 457 6.06 8.15 -6.92
CA LEU A 457 5.40 7.02 -7.58
C LEU A 457 6.23 6.42 -8.73
N ASP A 458 7.54 6.52 -8.67
CA ASP A 458 8.44 5.79 -9.57
C ASP A 458 8.52 4.31 -9.17
N GLY A 459 8.99 3.44 -10.07
CA GLY A 459 8.93 1.99 -9.93
C GLY A 459 9.37 1.47 -8.56
N GLY A 460 8.38 1.04 -7.75
CA GLY A 460 8.54 0.48 -6.41
C GLY A 460 8.44 1.46 -5.24
N THR A 461 8.47 2.79 -5.43
CA THR A 461 8.28 3.74 -4.33
C THR A 461 6.80 3.99 -4.02
N GLY A 462 5.93 3.87 -5.02
CA GLY A 462 4.48 4.00 -4.85
C GLY A 462 3.90 2.85 -4.03
N GLU A 463 4.30 1.64 -4.34
CA GLU A 463 3.89 0.44 -3.61
C GLU A 463 4.42 0.46 -2.17
N ARG A 464 5.65 0.95 -1.98
CA ARG A 464 6.22 1.13 -0.64
C ARG A 464 5.47 2.16 0.19
N ALA A 465 5.13 3.32 -0.36
CA ALA A 465 4.37 4.36 0.34
C ALA A 465 2.99 3.85 0.77
N LEU A 466 2.32 3.08 -0.08
CA LEU A 466 1.05 2.43 0.25
C LEU A 466 1.23 1.37 1.34
N SER A 467 2.28 0.57 1.29
CA SER A 467 2.59 -0.44 2.30
C SER A 467 2.89 0.20 3.66
N GLU A 468 3.66 1.29 3.68
CA GLU A 468 3.95 2.05 4.90
C GLU A 468 2.69 2.65 5.52
N MET A 469 1.76 3.15 4.69
CA MET A 469 0.45 3.63 5.17
C MET A 469 -0.33 2.54 5.90
N LEU A 470 -0.33 1.31 5.37
CA LEU A 470 -1.05 0.19 5.98
C LEU A 470 -0.50 -0.21 7.35
N LEU A 471 0.82 -0.07 7.56
CA LEU A 471 1.43 -0.31 8.87
C LEU A 471 0.93 0.65 9.95
N LEU A 472 0.38 1.79 9.55
CA LEU A 472 -0.12 2.83 10.45
C LEU A 472 -1.63 2.78 10.68
N LEU A 473 -2.38 1.97 9.90
CA LEU A 473 -3.81 1.82 10.10
C LEU A 473 -4.11 1.31 11.52
N GLY A 474 -5.00 2.03 12.22
CA GLY A 474 -5.35 1.72 13.60
C GLY A 474 -4.22 1.93 14.63
N ARG A 475 -3.06 2.46 14.22
CA ARG A 475 -1.86 2.63 15.06
C ARG A 475 -1.40 4.07 15.17
N MET A 476 -2.27 5.00 14.82
CA MET A 476 -2.03 6.43 14.97
C MET A 476 -2.99 7.04 15.98
N ARG A 477 -2.47 7.98 16.78
CA ARG A 477 -3.27 8.83 17.63
C ARG A 477 -2.92 10.28 17.33
N VAL A 478 -3.95 11.09 17.10
CA VAL A 478 -3.81 12.51 16.79
C VAL A 478 -4.61 13.32 17.81
N GLU A 479 -3.96 14.31 18.40
CA GLU A 479 -4.57 15.29 19.30
C GLU A 479 -4.49 16.65 18.64
N VAL A 480 -5.57 17.40 18.62
CA VAL A 480 -5.61 18.79 18.11
C VAL A 480 -5.19 19.73 19.24
N ILE A 481 -4.17 20.57 19.02
CA ILE A 481 -3.67 21.52 20.03
C ILE A 481 -4.30 22.90 19.84
N CYS A 482 -4.32 23.37 18.59
CA CYS A 482 -4.87 24.67 18.22
C CYS A 482 -5.38 24.71 16.79
N VAL A 483 -6.27 25.64 16.50
CA VAL A 483 -6.80 25.92 15.15
C VAL A 483 -6.96 27.44 15.02
N ASP A 484 -6.34 28.04 13.99
CA ASP A 484 -6.34 29.49 13.72
C ASP A 484 -6.05 30.36 14.96
N GLY A 485 -5.07 29.90 15.76
CA GLY A 485 -4.65 30.58 16.99
C GLY A 485 -5.53 30.30 18.21
N LEU A 486 -6.64 29.60 18.07
CA LEU A 486 -7.47 29.17 19.19
C LEU A 486 -6.82 27.91 19.82
N VAL A 487 -6.29 28.01 21.04
CA VAL A 487 -5.70 26.91 21.81
C VAL A 487 -6.83 26.09 22.44
N LEU A 488 -6.77 24.77 22.27
CA LEU A 488 -7.74 23.83 22.84
C LEU A 488 -7.21 23.30 24.18
N ASP A 489 -7.92 23.61 25.27
CA ASP A 489 -7.50 23.22 26.63
C ASP A 489 -7.60 21.71 26.89
N GLU A 490 -6.61 21.11 27.55
CA GLU A 490 -6.57 19.69 27.94
C GLU A 490 -7.68 19.28 28.95
N LYS A 491 -8.50 20.21 29.46
CA LYS A 491 -9.37 20.00 30.63
C LYS A 491 -10.76 19.40 30.34
N THR A 492 -11.12 19.04 29.14
CA THR A 492 -12.49 18.60 28.83
C THR A 492 -12.70 17.06 28.77
N THR A 493 -11.77 16.25 29.29
CA THR A 493 -11.89 14.78 29.21
C THR A 493 -12.21 14.05 30.52
N ASP A 494 -12.54 14.74 31.62
CA ASP A 494 -12.88 14.07 32.88
C ASP A 494 -14.36 14.29 33.28
N GLY A 495 -15.28 13.96 32.39
CA GLY A 495 -16.70 13.76 32.65
C GLY A 495 -16.94 12.37 33.20
N ARG A 496 -16.47 12.07 34.42
CA ARG A 496 -17.04 10.98 35.20
C ARG A 496 -18.49 11.34 35.54
N GLY A 497 -19.41 10.72 34.83
CA GLY A 497 -20.78 10.60 35.29
C GLY A 497 -20.80 9.81 36.60
N ASP A 498 -20.81 10.53 37.72
CA ASP A 498 -21.16 9.95 38.96
C ASP A 498 -22.67 9.65 38.99
N GLY A 499 -22.98 8.44 39.41
CA GLY A 499 -24.27 7.79 39.40
C GLY A 499 -25.41 8.51 40.11
N ARG A 500 -26.56 8.12 39.69
CA ARG A 500 -27.66 7.66 40.57
C ARG A 500 -28.63 6.81 39.76
#